data_365e05acbd61868e31362b69fcca57a9
#
_entry.id   365e05acbd61868e31362b69fcca57a9
#
_cell.length_a   1.000
_cell.length_b   1.000
_cell.length_c   1.000
_cell.angle_alpha   90.00
_cell.angle_beta   90.00
_cell.angle_gamma   90.00
#
_symmetry.space_group_name_H-M   'P 1'
#
loop_
_entity.id
_entity.type
_entity.pdbx_description
1 polymer ?
#
loop_
_entity_poly.entity_id
_entity_poly.type
_entity_poly.pdbx_seq_one_letter_code
_entity_poly.pdbx_strand_id
1 'polypeptide(L)'
;MRLCGRCKEEKPPGEFAWRRKARGQRDNYCRSCRTAYKHEHYSSNKQRYIDSARRRTERIVAERTAYLVSFFREHPCVDCGEGDPLVLEFDHVGGKRFGIDKGVRERPWKDVLAEIEKCEVVCANCHRRRTNRRGGFIRSVVLADRTGDQSGGG
;
A
#
# COMPACT_ATOMS: atom_id res chain seq x y z
N MET A 1 -4.98 -48.34 -11.27
CA MET A 1 -5.67 -47.34 -12.09
C MET A 1 -6.76 -46.66 -11.25
N ARG A 2 -7.14 -45.41 -11.54
CA ARG A 2 -8.18 -44.66 -10.85
C ARG A 2 -9.02 -43.89 -11.88
N LEU A 3 -10.33 -44.02 -11.82
CA LEU A 3 -11.28 -43.33 -12.70
C LEU A 3 -11.35 -41.83 -12.36
N CYS A 4 -11.16 -40.98 -13.35
CA CYS A 4 -11.37 -39.51 -13.19
C CYS A 4 -12.87 -39.18 -13.22
N GLY A 5 -13.37 -38.50 -12.19
CA GLY A 5 -14.77 -38.11 -12.11
C GLY A 5 -15.25 -37.15 -13.22
N ARG A 6 -14.34 -36.50 -13.95
CA ARG A 6 -14.67 -35.54 -15.02
C ARG A 6 -14.51 -36.12 -16.41
N CYS A 7 -13.30 -36.54 -16.82
CA CYS A 7 -13.09 -37.10 -18.16
C CYS A 7 -13.48 -38.59 -18.30
N LYS A 8 -13.81 -39.23 -17.19
CA LYS A 8 -14.20 -40.67 -17.15
C LYS A 8 -13.12 -41.64 -17.67
N GLU A 9 -11.88 -41.19 -17.71
CA GLU A 9 -10.73 -42.02 -18.12
C GLU A 9 -10.07 -42.62 -16.87
N GLU A 10 -9.61 -43.83 -16.99
CA GLU A 10 -8.74 -44.48 -16.00
C GLU A 10 -7.30 -44.00 -16.15
N LYS A 11 -6.72 -43.47 -15.06
CA LYS A 11 -5.36 -42.93 -15.02
C LYS A 11 -4.58 -43.45 -13.82
N PRO A 12 -3.24 -43.43 -13.90
CA PRO A 12 -2.38 -43.78 -12.77
C PRO A 12 -2.70 -42.89 -11.55
N PRO A 13 -2.64 -43.38 -10.31
CA PRO A 13 -2.88 -42.58 -9.11
C PRO A 13 -2.01 -41.32 -9.01
N GLY A 14 -0.80 -41.31 -9.59
CA GLY A 14 0.08 -40.16 -9.69
C GLY A 14 -0.50 -38.97 -10.44
N GLU A 15 -1.42 -39.18 -11.38
CA GLU A 15 -2.12 -38.17 -12.15
C GLU A 15 -3.17 -37.38 -11.30
N PHE A 16 -3.42 -37.80 -10.07
CA PHE A 16 -4.35 -37.15 -9.15
C PHE A 16 -3.58 -36.44 -8.04
N ALA A 17 -3.89 -35.17 -7.80
CA ALA A 17 -3.30 -34.40 -6.70
C ALA A 17 -3.75 -34.94 -5.33
N TRP A 18 -2.94 -34.72 -4.32
CA TRP A 18 -3.34 -35.00 -2.96
C TRP A 18 -4.40 -33.99 -2.48
N ARG A 19 -5.55 -34.47 -2.02
CA ARG A 19 -6.55 -33.67 -1.33
C ARG A 19 -6.23 -33.57 0.17
N ARG A 20 -5.84 -34.70 0.78
CA ARG A 20 -5.38 -34.81 2.18
C ARG A 20 -4.25 -35.83 2.24
N LYS A 21 -3.00 -35.35 2.13
CA LYS A 21 -1.83 -36.23 2.06
C LYS A 21 -1.69 -37.12 3.30
N ALA A 22 -1.91 -36.57 4.50
CA ALA A 22 -1.82 -37.32 5.76
C ALA A 22 -2.83 -38.49 5.88
N ARG A 23 -3.93 -38.45 5.08
CA ARG A 23 -4.95 -39.50 5.05
C ARG A 23 -4.87 -40.35 3.77
N GLY A 24 -3.83 -40.20 2.97
CA GLY A 24 -3.69 -40.90 1.69
C GLY A 24 -4.77 -40.57 0.65
N GLN A 25 -5.53 -39.49 0.84
CA GLN A 25 -6.70 -39.16 0.02
C GLN A 25 -6.27 -38.28 -1.17
N ARG A 26 -6.51 -38.79 -2.40
CA ARG A 26 -6.32 -38.05 -3.64
C ARG A 26 -7.61 -37.38 -4.11
N ASP A 27 -7.45 -36.39 -5.01
CA ASP A 27 -8.57 -35.68 -5.64
C ASP A 27 -9.41 -36.62 -6.52
N ASN A 28 -10.66 -36.27 -6.77
CA ASN A 28 -11.57 -37.02 -7.66
C ASN A 28 -11.33 -36.72 -9.13
N TYR A 29 -10.66 -35.59 -9.45
CA TYR A 29 -10.30 -35.22 -10.81
C TYR A 29 -8.81 -35.38 -11.05
N CYS A 30 -8.41 -35.83 -12.24
CA CYS A 30 -7.03 -35.81 -12.65
C CYS A 30 -6.51 -34.37 -12.72
N ARG A 31 -5.18 -34.19 -12.72
CA ARG A 31 -4.54 -32.87 -12.68
C ARG A 31 -4.99 -31.96 -13.83
N SER A 32 -5.09 -32.48 -15.06
CA SER A 32 -5.55 -31.73 -16.23
C SER A 32 -7.01 -31.28 -16.08
N CYS A 33 -7.90 -32.18 -15.71
CA CYS A 33 -9.31 -31.86 -15.48
C CYS A 33 -9.51 -30.87 -14.31
N ARG A 34 -8.70 -30.97 -13.27
CA ARG A 34 -8.72 -30.01 -12.15
C ARG A 34 -8.27 -28.62 -12.58
N THR A 35 -7.23 -28.53 -13.41
CA THR A 35 -6.76 -27.25 -13.95
C THR A 35 -7.81 -26.63 -14.87
N ALA A 36 -8.40 -27.39 -15.77
CA ALA A 36 -9.48 -26.93 -16.64
C ALA A 36 -10.69 -26.44 -15.80
N TYR A 37 -11.11 -27.21 -14.80
CA TYR A 37 -12.21 -26.79 -13.89
C TYR A 37 -11.90 -25.47 -13.17
N LYS A 38 -10.68 -25.31 -12.65
CA LYS A 38 -10.28 -24.05 -11.99
C LYS A 38 -10.33 -22.87 -12.95
N HIS A 39 -9.90 -23.07 -14.20
CA HIS A 39 -9.89 -22.03 -15.22
C HIS A 39 -11.32 -21.60 -15.57
N GLU A 40 -12.21 -22.56 -15.84
CA GLU A 40 -13.62 -22.31 -16.11
C GLU A 40 -14.30 -21.61 -14.95
N HIS A 41 -14.08 -22.11 -13.72
CA HIS A 41 -14.65 -21.52 -12.51
C HIS A 41 -14.16 -20.07 -12.30
N TYR A 42 -12.84 -19.82 -12.49
CA TYR A 42 -12.30 -18.47 -12.39
C TYR A 42 -12.88 -17.55 -13.46
N SER A 43 -12.91 -18.00 -14.72
CA SER A 43 -13.45 -17.20 -15.84
C SER A 43 -14.92 -16.84 -15.62
N SER A 44 -15.72 -17.80 -15.17
CA SER A 44 -17.15 -17.58 -14.89
C SER A 44 -17.42 -16.71 -13.66
N ASN A 45 -16.46 -16.60 -12.74
CA ASN A 45 -16.62 -15.86 -11.49
C ASN A 45 -15.63 -14.68 -11.35
N LYS A 46 -14.92 -14.32 -12.43
CA LYS A 46 -13.84 -13.33 -12.41
C LYS A 46 -14.27 -12.02 -11.75
N GLN A 47 -15.40 -11.48 -12.16
CA GLN A 47 -15.90 -10.22 -11.62
C GLN A 47 -16.14 -10.30 -10.10
N ARG A 48 -16.76 -11.38 -9.64
CA ARG A 48 -16.98 -11.62 -8.20
C ARG A 48 -15.67 -11.63 -7.38
N TYR A 49 -14.60 -12.23 -7.94
CA TYR A 49 -13.28 -12.23 -7.30
C TYR A 49 -12.68 -10.82 -7.24
N ILE A 50 -12.75 -10.07 -8.35
CA ILE A 50 -12.27 -8.69 -8.43
C ILE A 50 -13.02 -7.82 -7.41
N ASP A 51 -14.35 -7.87 -7.39
CA ASP A 51 -15.17 -7.07 -6.48
C ASP A 51 -14.92 -7.43 -5.00
N SER A 52 -14.70 -8.71 -4.71
CA SER A 52 -14.37 -9.15 -3.36
C SER A 52 -13.01 -8.64 -2.90
N ALA A 53 -12.00 -8.70 -3.78
CA ALA A 53 -10.67 -8.18 -3.50
C ALA A 53 -10.70 -6.65 -3.32
N ARG A 54 -11.43 -5.94 -4.19
CA ARG A 54 -11.63 -4.49 -4.11
C ARG A 54 -12.27 -4.08 -2.79
N ARG A 55 -13.41 -4.68 -2.41
CA ARG A 55 -14.08 -4.38 -1.13
C ARG A 55 -13.18 -4.63 0.07
N ARG A 56 -12.39 -5.70 0.04
CA ARG A 56 -11.41 -5.99 1.11
C ARG A 56 -10.36 -4.88 1.20
N THR A 57 -9.81 -4.45 0.07
CA THR A 57 -8.80 -3.38 0.03
C THR A 57 -9.39 -2.06 0.51
N GLU A 58 -10.59 -1.69 0.03
CA GLU A 58 -11.30 -0.47 0.44
C GLU A 58 -11.52 -0.43 1.95
N ARG A 59 -11.96 -1.54 2.55
CA ARG A 59 -12.13 -1.64 4.01
C ARG A 59 -10.80 -1.44 4.76
N ILE A 60 -9.74 -2.11 4.34
CA ILE A 60 -8.42 -1.99 4.97
C ILE A 60 -7.89 -0.55 4.86
N VAL A 61 -8.05 0.08 3.70
CA VAL A 61 -7.63 1.47 3.49
C VAL A 61 -8.44 2.41 4.39
N ALA A 62 -9.76 2.22 4.49
CA ALA A 62 -10.62 3.04 5.35
C ALA A 62 -10.23 2.93 6.83
N GLU A 63 -10.00 1.71 7.34
CA GLU A 63 -9.54 1.47 8.71
C GLU A 63 -8.20 2.18 9.00
N ARG A 64 -7.24 2.06 8.09
CA ARG A 64 -5.93 2.69 8.21
C ARG A 64 -6.00 4.22 8.12
N THR A 65 -6.82 4.74 7.21
CA THR A 65 -7.04 6.19 7.08
C THR A 65 -7.67 6.76 8.34
N ALA A 66 -8.64 6.06 8.94
CA ALA A 66 -9.24 6.49 10.21
C ALA A 66 -8.19 6.57 11.33
N TYR A 67 -7.27 5.61 11.39
CA TYR A 67 -6.13 5.66 12.32
C TYR A 67 -5.26 6.90 12.07
N LEU A 68 -4.89 7.20 10.82
CA LEU A 68 -4.06 8.37 10.49
C LEU A 68 -4.76 9.69 10.85
N VAL A 69 -6.07 9.79 10.62
CA VAL A 69 -6.86 10.96 11.03
C VAL A 69 -6.85 11.15 12.55
N SER A 70 -7.00 10.06 13.31
CA SER A 70 -6.89 10.11 14.77
C SER A 70 -5.49 10.54 15.20
N PHE A 71 -4.47 9.99 14.58
CA PHE A 71 -3.08 10.35 14.83
C PHE A 71 -2.81 11.84 14.60
N PHE A 72 -3.28 12.40 13.50
CA PHE A 72 -3.13 13.84 13.21
C PHE A 72 -3.86 14.74 14.20
N ARG A 73 -5.02 14.33 14.73
CA ARG A 73 -5.73 15.08 15.77
C ARG A 73 -4.95 15.19 17.07
N GLU A 74 -4.13 14.19 17.37
CA GLU A 74 -3.29 14.16 18.57
C GLU A 74 -1.91 14.80 18.35
N HIS A 75 -1.50 14.98 17.07
CA HIS A 75 -0.19 15.47 16.69
C HIS A 75 -0.31 16.64 15.71
N PRO A 76 -0.52 17.87 16.20
CA PRO A 76 -0.56 19.06 15.33
C PRO A 76 0.80 19.32 14.68
N CYS A 77 0.81 20.22 13.70
CA CYS A 77 2.03 20.65 13.02
C CYS A 77 3.11 21.11 14.02
N VAL A 78 4.26 20.44 14.04
CA VAL A 78 5.36 20.74 14.97
C VAL A 78 5.98 22.14 14.74
N ASP A 79 5.79 22.74 13.55
CA ASP A 79 6.36 24.03 13.21
C ASP A 79 5.45 25.21 13.54
N CYS A 80 4.14 25.07 13.43
CA CYS A 80 3.20 26.21 13.58
C CYS A 80 1.93 25.91 14.39
N GLY A 81 1.76 24.65 14.86
CA GLY A 81 0.60 24.29 15.68
C GLY A 81 -0.71 24.05 14.90
N GLU A 82 -0.69 24.06 13.55
CA GLU A 82 -1.87 23.73 12.74
C GLU A 82 -2.41 22.33 13.12
N GLY A 83 -3.70 22.24 13.43
CA GLY A 83 -4.33 21.02 13.92
C GLY A 83 -5.37 20.41 12.96
N ASP A 84 -5.64 21.01 11.81
CA ASP A 84 -6.60 20.45 10.84
C ASP A 84 -6.00 19.22 10.13
N PRO A 85 -6.55 18.00 10.36
CA PRO A 85 -6.04 16.78 9.71
C PRO A 85 -6.05 16.83 8.18
N LEU A 86 -6.85 17.71 7.57
CA LEU A 86 -6.94 17.83 6.11
C LEU A 86 -5.69 18.45 5.48
N VAL A 87 -4.94 19.22 6.26
CA VAL A 87 -3.72 19.90 5.79
C VAL A 87 -2.44 19.38 6.42
N LEU A 88 -2.55 18.34 7.27
CA LEU A 88 -1.40 17.73 7.92
C LEU A 88 -0.80 16.61 7.04
N GLU A 89 0.52 16.52 7.03
CA GLU A 89 1.31 15.58 6.26
C GLU A 89 2.45 15.00 7.11
N PHE A 90 2.97 13.84 6.70
CA PHE A 90 4.17 13.24 7.26
C PHE A 90 5.42 13.72 6.52
N ASP A 91 6.30 14.44 7.20
CA ASP A 91 7.61 14.85 6.67
C ASP A 91 8.71 13.95 7.22
N HIS A 92 9.39 13.19 6.36
CA HIS A 92 10.47 12.32 6.77
C HIS A 92 11.69 13.14 7.23
N VAL A 93 12.11 12.93 8.45
CA VAL A 93 13.31 13.54 9.03
C VAL A 93 14.60 12.71 8.80
N GLY A 94 14.45 11.47 8.34
CA GLY A 94 15.56 10.60 7.97
C GLY A 94 15.10 9.33 7.25
N GLY A 95 15.98 8.73 6.45
CA GLY A 95 15.89 7.36 5.96
C GLY A 95 14.56 6.94 5.31
N LYS A 96 13.96 7.75 4.45
CA LYS A 96 12.70 7.45 3.76
C LYS A 96 12.79 6.16 2.94
N ARG A 97 11.96 5.17 3.26
CA ARG A 97 11.82 3.93 2.49
C ARG A 97 10.68 4.02 1.46
N PHE A 98 9.56 4.66 1.81
CA PHE A 98 8.40 4.86 0.95
C PHE A 98 7.53 6.04 1.45
N GLY A 99 6.59 6.50 0.63
CA GLY A 99 5.59 7.48 1.04
C GLY A 99 4.50 6.81 1.88
N ILE A 100 4.05 7.45 2.96
CA ILE A 100 3.03 6.89 3.87
C ILE A 100 1.71 6.64 3.13
N ASP A 101 1.29 7.55 2.26
CA ASP A 101 0.10 7.45 1.41
C ASP A 101 0.09 6.15 0.56
N LYS A 102 1.22 5.85 -0.09
CA LYS A 102 1.42 4.62 -0.85
C LYS A 102 1.49 3.41 0.08
N GLY A 103 2.19 3.53 1.19
CA GLY A 103 2.35 2.48 2.18
C GLY A 103 1.01 1.99 2.74
N VAL A 104 0.09 2.90 3.03
CA VAL A 104 -1.28 2.59 3.51
C VAL A 104 -2.00 1.59 2.61
N ARG A 105 -1.78 1.66 1.31
CA ARG A 105 -2.43 0.77 0.32
C ARG A 105 -1.67 -0.53 0.05
N GLU A 106 -0.34 -0.47 0.04
CA GLU A 106 0.49 -1.50 -0.57
C GLU A 106 1.37 -2.27 0.42
N ARG A 107 1.55 -1.77 1.66
CA ARG A 107 2.50 -2.35 2.61
C ARG A 107 1.81 -3.02 3.82
N PRO A 108 2.48 -3.97 4.47
CA PRO A 108 2.04 -4.46 5.77
C PRO A 108 1.93 -3.29 6.76
N TRP A 109 0.87 -3.29 7.56
CA TRP A 109 0.59 -2.16 8.46
C TRP A 109 1.73 -1.87 9.45
N LYS A 110 2.37 -2.92 9.97
CA LYS A 110 3.55 -2.78 10.83
C LYS A 110 4.68 -1.97 10.19
N ASP A 111 4.88 -2.13 8.85
CA ASP A 111 5.94 -1.41 8.14
C ASP A 111 5.57 0.06 7.94
N VAL A 112 4.27 0.35 7.79
CA VAL A 112 3.75 1.73 7.72
C VAL A 112 3.94 2.44 9.05
N LEU A 113 3.61 1.79 10.18
CA LEU A 113 3.82 2.35 11.51
C LEU A 113 5.30 2.65 11.77
N ALA A 114 6.19 1.71 11.45
CA ALA A 114 7.63 1.91 11.58
C ALA A 114 8.19 3.01 10.66
N GLU A 115 7.49 3.33 9.56
CA GLU A 115 7.87 4.43 8.70
C GLU A 115 7.35 5.77 9.24
N ILE A 116 6.16 5.79 9.85
CA ILE A 116 5.59 6.96 10.53
C ILE A 116 6.49 7.42 11.67
N GLU A 117 7.11 6.50 12.43
CA GLU A 117 8.06 6.82 13.51
C GLU A 117 9.27 7.64 13.05
N LYS A 118 9.57 7.65 11.74
CA LYS A 118 10.66 8.44 11.14
C LYS A 118 10.19 9.78 10.61
N CYS A 119 8.92 10.13 10.83
CA CYS A 119 8.32 11.34 10.30
C CYS A 119 7.96 12.29 11.43
N GLU A 120 7.97 13.57 11.11
CA GLU A 120 7.29 14.60 11.88
C GLU A 120 5.98 14.98 11.20
N VAL A 121 4.98 15.36 11.99
CA VAL A 121 3.74 15.92 11.46
C VAL A 121 3.93 17.41 11.19
N VAL A 122 3.68 17.81 9.97
CA VAL A 122 3.76 19.21 9.53
C VAL A 122 2.55 19.55 8.65
N CYS A 123 2.13 20.80 8.63
CA CYS A 123 1.13 21.21 7.65
C CYS A 123 1.77 21.40 6.26
N ALA A 124 0.96 21.34 5.22
CA ALA A 124 1.39 21.46 3.82
C ALA A 124 2.27 22.71 3.57
N ASN A 125 1.94 23.85 4.24
CA ASN A 125 2.72 25.07 4.13
C ASN A 125 4.12 24.93 4.77
N CYS A 126 4.20 24.36 5.97
CA CYS A 126 5.47 24.14 6.66
C CYS A 126 6.30 23.08 5.92
N HIS A 127 5.68 22.02 5.42
CA HIS A 127 6.34 21.01 4.60
C HIS A 127 6.96 21.63 3.33
N ARG A 128 6.21 22.50 2.64
CA ARG A 128 6.74 23.24 1.49
C ARG A 128 7.93 24.13 1.87
N ARG A 129 7.85 24.87 3.00
CA ARG A 129 8.96 25.70 3.50
C ARG A 129 10.20 24.85 3.83
N ARG A 130 10.02 23.71 4.51
CA ARG A 130 11.10 22.76 4.82
C ARG A 130 11.77 22.21 3.56
N THR A 131 10.98 21.79 2.56
CA THR A 131 11.48 21.31 1.26
C THR A 131 12.32 22.38 0.56
N ASN A 132 11.86 23.63 0.53
CA ASN A 132 12.61 24.71 -0.08
C ASN A 132 13.91 25.03 0.70
N ARG A 133 13.90 24.96 2.03
CA ARG A 133 15.13 25.13 2.84
C ARG A 133 16.15 24.02 2.59
N ARG A 134 15.70 22.80 2.32
CA ARG A 134 16.57 21.64 2.03
C ARG A 134 17.18 21.66 0.61
N GLY A 135 16.80 22.58 -0.25
CA GLY A 135 17.37 22.71 -1.61
C GLY A 135 16.34 22.79 -2.73
N GLY A 136 15.10 23.20 -2.44
CA GLY A 136 14.07 23.40 -3.47
C GLY A 136 14.41 24.51 -4.46
N PHE A 137 13.90 24.42 -5.70
CA PHE A 137 14.13 25.36 -6.80
C PHE A 137 13.86 26.84 -6.43
N ILE A 138 12.78 27.09 -5.65
CA ILE A 138 12.39 28.45 -5.24
C ILE A 138 13.46 29.09 -4.32
N ARG A 139 14.22 28.29 -3.57
CA ARG A 139 15.26 28.81 -2.67
C ARG A 139 16.33 29.61 -3.42
N SER A 140 16.79 29.12 -4.56
CA SER A 140 17.85 29.81 -5.36
C SER A 140 17.37 31.17 -5.85
N VAL A 141 16.11 31.29 -6.28
CA VAL A 141 15.53 32.55 -6.75
C VAL A 141 15.35 33.54 -5.59
N VAL A 142 14.74 33.12 -4.49
CA VAL A 142 14.49 34.00 -3.31
C VAL A 142 15.80 34.47 -2.64
N LEU A 143 16.86 33.66 -2.68
CA LEU A 143 18.17 34.07 -2.15
C LEU A 143 18.90 35.04 -3.10
N ALA A 144 18.75 34.88 -4.41
CA ALA A 144 19.29 35.80 -5.38
C ALA A 144 18.70 37.21 -5.24
N ASP A 145 17.35 37.31 -5.05
CA ASP A 145 16.68 38.61 -4.83
C ASP A 145 17.17 39.32 -3.55
N ARG A 146 17.43 38.57 -2.46
CA ARG A 146 17.94 39.14 -1.21
C ARG A 146 19.38 39.64 -1.28
N THR A 147 20.17 39.10 -2.18
CA THR A 147 21.58 39.55 -2.40
C THR A 147 21.66 40.71 -3.37
N GLY A 148 20.64 40.92 -4.22
CA GLY A 148 20.58 42.04 -5.16
C GLY A 148 20.22 43.39 -4.52
N ASP A 149 19.63 43.42 -3.33
CA ASP A 149 19.17 44.66 -2.66
C ASP A 149 20.27 45.36 -1.82
N GLN A 150 21.49 44.82 -1.75
CA GLN A 150 22.58 45.45 -0.98
C GLN A 150 23.62 46.21 -1.83
N SER A 151 23.40 46.36 -3.14
CA SER A 151 24.36 47.05 -4.04
C SER A 151 23.85 48.38 -4.60
N GLY A 152 22.87 49.02 -3.95
CA GLY A 152 22.29 50.31 -4.37
C GLY A 152 22.29 51.34 -3.25
N GLY A 153 23.43 51.71 -2.70
CA GLY A 153 23.57 52.76 -1.70
C GLY A 153 24.99 53.25 -1.58
N GLY A 154 25.40 54.11 -2.51
CA GLY A 154 26.62 54.85 -2.48
C GLY A 154 26.45 56.22 -3.13
#